data_51bf48f004a589a570dd91f895f985b1
#
_entry.id   51bf48f004a589a570dd91f895f985b1
#
_cell.length_a   1.000
_cell.length_b   1.000
_cell.length_c   1.000
_cell.angle_alpha   90.00
_cell.angle_beta   90.00
_cell.angle_gamma   90.00
#
_symmetry.space_group_name_H-M   'P 1'
#
loop_
_entity.id
_entity.type
_entity.pdbx_description
1 polymer ?
#
loop_
_entity_poly.entity_id
_entity_poly.type
_entity_poly.pdbx_seq_one_letter_code
_entity_poly.pdbx_strand_id
1 'polypeptide(L)'
;MKTITLINKKLTNLQWLLLVVFCLAVTNDTEAYTTASSQKKITVVERHRVWINVTDNANGAFSQTLFGYRTGATDGFDQGLDGAYFNDGVVALASLIGNDRYAIQFRGLNYSPNDVIALSFKCDYEGSFTFAFDHADGFFLNSNQPIYILDTETNVYTNIKTSNYTFNCQAGIYNDRFKLVFYNPSQTSSLGNTDHQFTSNNISVYQEQGDMLVQSNYAPLKMVAVYNLNGQMIYQNNNVNDVRLNISGLNTNYQALLIKAVTADGIPVTKKFLASR
;
A
#
# COMPACT_ATOMS: atom_id res chain seq x y z
N MET A 1 61.05 44.39 -57.46
CA MET A 1 59.58 44.06 -57.27
C MET A 1 59.23 42.57 -57.35
N LYS A 2 60.11 41.67 -57.74
CA LYS A 2 59.77 40.19 -57.79
C LYS A 2 59.90 39.42 -56.46
N THR A 3 60.68 39.92 -55.52
CA THR A 3 60.98 39.22 -54.26
C THR A 3 59.86 39.33 -53.24
N ILE A 4 59.09 40.44 -53.18
CA ILE A 4 58.00 40.68 -52.24
C ILE A 4 56.78 39.85 -52.59
N THR A 5 56.52 39.58 -53.86
CA THR A 5 55.36 38.78 -54.31
C THR A 5 55.51 37.27 -53.97
N LEU A 6 56.75 36.76 -53.94
CA LEU A 6 57.04 35.38 -53.59
C LEU A 6 56.87 35.10 -52.04
N ILE A 7 57.20 36.10 -51.22
CA ILE A 7 57.06 36.01 -49.78
C ILE A 7 55.57 35.99 -49.39
N ASN A 8 54.76 36.87 -50.01
CA ASN A 8 53.31 36.88 -49.74
C ASN A 8 52.59 35.57 -50.18
N LYS A 9 53.07 34.95 -51.27
CA LYS A 9 52.50 33.69 -51.75
C LYS A 9 52.85 32.50 -50.83
N LYS A 10 54.02 32.50 -50.19
CA LYS A 10 54.41 31.48 -49.19
C LYS A 10 53.69 31.68 -47.86
N LEU A 11 53.43 32.91 -47.45
CA LEU A 11 52.71 33.20 -46.26
C LEU A 11 51.21 32.75 -46.37
N THR A 12 50.57 32.99 -47.50
CA THR A 12 49.18 32.54 -47.70
C THR A 12 49.06 31.02 -47.71
N ASN A 13 49.99 30.30 -48.28
CA ASN A 13 49.98 28.82 -48.25
C ASN A 13 50.23 28.25 -46.85
N LEU A 14 51.05 28.92 -46.03
CA LEU A 14 51.32 28.52 -44.67
C LEU A 14 50.08 28.77 -43.75
N GLN A 15 49.35 29.88 -43.96
CA GLN A 15 48.11 30.18 -43.29
C GLN A 15 47.02 29.17 -43.65
N TRP A 16 46.90 28.78 -44.89
CA TRP A 16 45.97 27.74 -45.32
C TRP A 16 46.31 26.36 -44.74
N LEU A 17 47.59 26.01 -44.64
CA LEU A 17 48.08 24.79 -44.08
C LEU A 17 47.74 24.71 -42.53
N LEU A 18 47.94 25.83 -41.83
CA LEU A 18 47.59 25.94 -40.42
C LEU A 18 46.07 25.88 -40.17
N LEU A 19 45.29 26.45 -41.09
CA LEU A 19 43.81 26.40 -40.98
C LEU A 19 43.26 24.96 -41.21
N VAL A 20 43.86 24.23 -42.16
CA VAL A 20 43.51 22.84 -42.45
C VAL A 20 43.92 21.91 -41.27
N VAL A 21 45.10 22.13 -40.67
CA VAL A 21 45.56 21.38 -39.50
C VAL A 21 44.70 21.69 -38.26
N PHE A 22 44.27 22.96 -38.12
CA PHE A 22 43.37 23.32 -37.03
C PHE A 22 41.96 22.73 -37.21
N CYS A 23 41.43 22.66 -38.44
CA CYS A 23 40.16 21.97 -38.70
C CYS A 23 40.25 20.45 -38.53
N LEU A 24 41.40 19.82 -38.76
CA LEU A 24 41.61 18.40 -38.54
C LEU A 24 41.83 18.05 -37.05
N ALA A 25 42.31 19.03 -36.25
CA ALA A 25 42.47 18.85 -34.82
C ALA A 25 41.14 18.99 -34.01
N VAL A 26 40.12 19.64 -34.61
CA VAL A 26 38.81 19.84 -33.93
C VAL A 26 37.83 18.70 -34.20
N THR A 27 38.15 17.71 -35.03
CA THR A 27 37.22 16.65 -35.44
C THR A 27 37.39 15.32 -34.66
N ASN A 28 38.27 15.26 -33.66
CA ASN A 28 38.54 13.98 -32.97
C ASN A 28 38.08 13.93 -31.51
N ASP A 29 37.38 14.93 -31.00
CA ASP A 29 36.75 14.85 -29.66
C ASP A 29 35.21 14.89 -29.76
N THR A 30 34.62 14.00 -30.57
CA THR A 30 33.27 13.54 -30.27
C THR A 30 33.39 12.48 -29.19
N GLU A 31 33.66 12.88 -27.95
CA GLU A 31 33.24 12.11 -26.82
C GLU A 31 31.72 11.96 -26.95
N ALA A 32 31.28 10.76 -27.32
CA ALA A 32 29.92 10.36 -27.19
C ALA A 32 29.59 10.44 -25.69
N TYR A 33 29.08 11.59 -25.24
CA TYR A 33 28.35 11.67 -23.97
C TYR A 33 27.15 10.77 -24.15
N THR A 34 27.32 9.49 -23.91
CA THR A 34 26.23 8.62 -23.51
C THR A 34 25.75 9.19 -22.18
N THR A 35 24.85 10.16 -22.25
CA THR A 35 23.95 10.42 -21.12
C THR A 35 23.21 9.13 -20.91
N ALA A 36 23.81 8.26 -20.10
CA ALA A 36 23.03 7.27 -19.37
C ALA A 36 22.04 8.09 -18.54
N SER A 37 20.90 8.40 -19.13
CA SER A 37 19.75 8.83 -18.35
C SER A 37 19.46 7.63 -17.43
N SER A 38 20.04 7.69 -16.25
CA SER A 38 19.60 6.88 -15.12
C SER A 38 18.13 7.28 -14.95
N GLN A 39 17.25 6.60 -15.66
CA GLN A 39 15.84 6.66 -15.36
C GLN A 39 15.73 6.16 -13.93
N LYS A 40 15.68 7.10 -12.99
CA LYS A 40 15.34 6.85 -11.62
C LYS A 40 13.99 6.12 -11.68
N LYS A 41 14.03 4.79 -11.54
CA LYS A 41 12.83 3.95 -11.49
C LYS A 41 11.97 4.52 -10.37
N ILE A 42 10.90 5.23 -10.74
CA ILE A 42 9.93 5.73 -9.76
C ILE A 42 9.26 4.48 -9.24
N THR A 43 9.71 3.97 -8.11
CA THR A 43 9.01 2.92 -7.40
C THR A 43 7.76 3.57 -6.83
N VAL A 44 6.61 3.24 -7.40
CA VAL A 44 5.31 3.64 -6.84
C VAL A 44 5.22 2.97 -5.48
N VAL A 45 5.16 3.79 -4.43
CA VAL A 45 4.96 3.30 -3.07
C VAL A 45 3.47 3.05 -2.89
N GLU A 46 3.08 1.78 -2.90
CA GLU A 46 1.72 1.38 -2.56
C GLU A 46 1.51 1.49 -1.06
N ARG A 47 0.33 1.99 -0.64
CA ARG A 47 -0.03 2.15 0.76
C ARG A 47 -1.55 2.11 0.94
N HIS A 48 -1.98 1.56 2.06
CA HIS A 48 -3.38 1.41 2.47
C HIS A 48 -3.47 1.76 3.94
N ARG A 49 -4.16 2.84 4.30
CA ARG A 49 -4.08 3.42 5.65
C ARG A 49 -5.47 3.60 6.26
N VAL A 50 -5.50 3.54 7.58
CA VAL A 50 -6.68 3.79 8.42
C VAL A 50 -6.28 4.73 9.55
N TRP A 51 -7.07 5.77 9.78
CA TRP A 51 -6.95 6.66 10.94
C TRP A 51 -8.09 6.40 11.90
N ILE A 52 -7.74 6.23 13.17
CA ILE A 52 -8.66 5.91 14.26
C ILE A 52 -8.48 6.95 15.34
N ASN A 53 -9.60 7.49 15.78
CA ASN A 53 -9.66 8.48 16.85
C ASN A 53 -10.14 7.84 18.14
N VAL A 54 -9.69 8.38 19.25
CA VAL A 54 -10.35 8.26 20.56
C VAL A 54 -10.66 9.65 21.11
N THR A 55 -11.86 9.85 21.62
CA THR A 55 -12.30 11.11 22.20
C THR A 55 -12.89 10.86 23.57
N ASP A 56 -12.53 11.68 24.55
CA ASP A 56 -13.24 11.79 25.83
C ASP A 56 -14.58 12.48 25.64
N ASN A 57 -15.65 11.79 26.02
CA ASN A 57 -17.02 12.28 25.79
C ASN A 57 -17.39 13.47 26.69
N ALA A 58 -16.69 13.69 27.80
CA ALA A 58 -16.98 14.77 28.73
C ALA A 58 -16.21 16.06 28.41
N ASN A 59 -14.91 15.95 28.15
CA ASN A 59 -14.00 17.07 28.02
C ASN A 59 -13.48 17.29 26.57
N GLY A 60 -13.76 16.35 25.67
CA GLY A 60 -13.33 16.43 24.28
C GLY A 60 -11.82 16.22 24.08
N ALA A 61 -11.11 15.69 25.07
CA ALA A 61 -9.71 15.30 24.90
C ALA A 61 -9.60 14.23 23.84
N PHE A 62 -8.62 14.37 22.93
CA PHE A 62 -8.55 13.64 21.69
C PHE A 62 -7.18 13.05 21.43
N SER A 63 -7.14 11.84 20.88
CA SER A 63 -5.93 11.25 20.35
C SER A 63 -6.24 10.45 19.08
N GLN A 64 -5.28 10.35 18.17
CA GLN A 64 -5.39 9.64 16.91
C GLN A 64 -4.18 8.73 16.69
N THR A 65 -4.41 7.56 16.12
CA THR A 65 -3.35 6.69 15.59
C THR A 65 -3.62 6.36 14.12
N LEU A 66 -2.53 6.15 13.37
CA LEU A 66 -2.54 5.67 12.01
C LEU A 66 -1.99 4.24 11.97
N PHE A 67 -2.75 3.35 11.37
CA PHE A 67 -2.29 2.01 11.01
C PHE A 67 -2.40 1.81 9.49
N GLY A 68 -1.47 1.07 8.89
CA GLY A 68 -1.56 0.78 7.47
C GLY A 68 -0.63 -0.33 6.98
N TYR A 69 -0.79 -0.64 5.70
CA TYR A 69 0.07 -1.53 4.94
C TYR A 69 0.76 -0.73 3.84
N ARG A 70 2.06 -0.97 3.63
CA ARG A 70 2.81 -0.27 2.57
C ARG A 70 3.99 -1.06 2.05
N THR A 71 4.40 -0.74 0.82
CA THR A 71 5.64 -1.25 0.23
C THR A 71 6.84 -0.93 1.12
N GLY A 72 7.63 -1.94 1.41
CA GLY A 72 8.89 -1.82 2.14
C GLY A 72 8.75 -1.81 3.66
N ALA A 73 7.54 -1.97 4.19
CA ALA A 73 7.32 -2.20 5.62
C ALA A 73 7.36 -3.69 5.96
N THR A 74 7.57 -4.00 7.24
CA THR A 74 7.56 -5.33 7.85
C THR A 74 6.52 -5.40 8.98
N ASP A 75 6.40 -6.54 9.66
CA ASP A 75 5.54 -6.65 10.84
C ASP A 75 6.21 -6.13 12.12
N GLY A 76 7.52 -5.84 12.06
CA GLY A 76 8.29 -5.23 13.13
C GLY A 76 8.40 -3.71 13.02
N PHE A 77 9.32 -3.12 13.78
CA PHE A 77 9.64 -1.70 13.66
C PHE A 77 10.46 -1.39 12.41
N ASP A 78 9.97 -0.47 11.61
CA ASP A 78 10.63 0.00 10.39
C ASP A 78 11.03 1.48 10.53
N GLN A 79 12.33 1.73 10.65
CA GLN A 79 12.85 3.09 10.76
C GLN A 79 12.47 3.96 9.56
N GLY A 80 11.87 5.12 9.83
CA GLY A 80 11.43 6.07 8.79
C GLY A 80 10.07 5.74 8.17
N LEU A 81 9.44 4.62 8.58
CA LEU A 81 8.07 4.28 8.23
C LEU A 81 7.16 4.39 9.45
N ASP A 82 7.58 3.82 10.58
CA ASP A 82 6.85 3.87 11.83
C ASP A 82 7.23 5.14 12.62
N GLY A 83 6.22 5.74 13.23
CA GLY A 83 6.37 6.91 14.06
C GLY A 83 6.08 6.60 15.51
N ALA A 84 7.11 6.70 16.39
CA ALA A 84 6.93 6.49 17.81
C ALA A 84 5.91 7.48 18.41
N TYR A 85 5.20 7.06 19.44
CA TYR A 85 4.30 7.92 20.17
C TYR A 85 5.09 8.79 21.17
N PHE A 86 5.05 10.12 21.03
CA PHE A 86 5.87 11.03 21.80
C PHE A 86 5.12 11.78 22.91
N ASN A 87 3.81 11.91 22.77
CA ASN A 87 3.05 12.80 23.66
C ASN A 87 1.97 12.00 24.39
N ASP A 88 2.19 11.77 25.68
CA ASP A 88 1.19 11.23 26.57
C ASP A 88 0.32 12.38 27.10
N GLY A 89 -0.62 12.84 26.24
CA GLY A 89 -1.72 13.68 26.69
C GLY A 89 -2.57 12.97 27.76
N VAL A 90 -3.56 13.67 28.28
CA VAL A 90 -4.52 13.10 29.25
C VAL A 90 -5.31 11.92 28.67
N VAL A 91 -5.42 11.85 27.35
CA VAL A 91 -5.93 10.72 26.56
C VAL A 91 -4.92 10.41 25.47
N ALA A 92 -4.55 9.16 25.32
CA ALA A 92 -3.59 8.71 24.31
C ALA A 92 -4.04 7.42 23.65
N LEU A 93 -3.88 7.35 22.33
CA LEU A 93 -4.13 6.18 21.51
C LEU A 93 -2.91 5.90 20.62
N ALA A 94 -2.43 4.68 20.65
CA ALA A 94 -1.30 4.22 19.84
C ALA A 94 -1.50 2.77 19.43
N SER A 95 -0.82 2.31 18.38
CA SER A 95 -0.63 0.89 18.12
C SER A 95 0.62 0.37 18.85
N LEU A 96 0.73 -0.95 19.00
CA LEU A 96 1.85 -1.61 19.66
C LEU A 96 2.65 -2.44 18.69
N ILE A 97 3.99 -2.31 18.75
CA ILE A 97 4.95 -3.27 18.19
C ILE A 97 5.76 -3.80 19.39
N GLY A 98 5.50 -5.04 19.77
CA GLY A 98 6.00 -5.54 21.05
C GLY A 98 5.41 -4.76 22.21
N ASN A 99 6.25 -4.11 23.01
CA ASN A 99 5.83 -3.28 24.14
C ASN A 99 5.88 -1.77 23.83
N ASP A 100 6.35 -1.39 22.66
CA ASP A 100 6.54 0.00 22.29
C ASP A 100 5.32 0.58 21.59
N ARG A 101 5.02 1.86 21.86
CA ARG A 101 3.85 2.58 21.35
C ARG A 101 4.19 3.41 20.12
N TYR A 102 3.34 3.30 19.09
CA TYR A 102 3.48 4.00 17.81
C TYR A 102 2.22 4.79 17.47
N ALA A 103 2.39 6.06 17.16
CA ALA A 103 1.33 6.91 16.59
C ALA A 103 1.07 6.57 15.13
N ILE A 104 2.10 6.04 14.45
CA ILE A 104 2.05 5.57 13.06
C ILE A 104 2.70 4.21 13.02
N GLN A 105 1.96 3.20 12.53
CA GLN A 105 2.47 1.84 12.32
C GLN A 105 2.13 1.37 10.91
N PHE A 106 3.13 0.86 10.21
CA PHE A 106 2.94 0.18 8.95
C PHE A 106 3.33 -1.29 9.05
N ARG A 107 2.64 -2.13 8.27
CA ARG A 107 3.01 -3.52 7.97
C ARG A 107 3.30 -3.69 6.49
N GLY A 108 3.93 -4.79 6.12
CA GLY A 108 4.11 -5.20 4.73
C GLY A 108 2.78 -5.34 4.00
N LEU A 109 2.78 -5.22 2.66
CA LEU A 109 1.55 -5.28 1.84
C LEU A 109 0.79 -6.62 1.92
N ASN A 110 1.31 -7.63 2.63
CA ASN A 110 0.67 -8.94 2.82
C ASN A 110 -0.50 -8.85 3.82
N TYR A 111 -1.48 -8.00 3.51
CA TYR A 111 -2.70 -7.90 4.30
C TYR A 111 -3.37 -9.26 4.46
N SER A 112 -3.76 -9.60 5.68
CA SER A 112 -4.60 -10.73 6.01
C SER A 112 -5.85 -10.28 6.77
N PRO A 113 -7.05 -10.80 6.46
CA PRO A 113 -8.23 -10.54 7.28
C PRO A 113 -8.08 -11.04 8.72
N ASN A 114 -7.13 -11.95 8.97
CA ASN A 114 -6.81 -12.46 10.31
C ASN A 114 -5.77 -11.63 11.06
N ASP A 115 -5.28 -10.53 10.46
CA ASP A 115 -4.34 -9.65 11.14
C ASP A 115 -4.96 -9.03 12.38
N VAL A 116 -4.16 -9.00 13.44
CA VAL A 116 -4.51 -8.40 14.72
C VAL A 116 -3.47 -7.34 15.05
N ILE A 117 -3.94 -6.13 15.29
CA ILE A 117 -3.10 -5.01 15.72
C ILE A 117 -3.47 -4.65 17.14
N ALA A 118 -2.54 -4.82 18.06
CA ALA A 118 -2.72 -4.41 19.44
C ALA A 118 -2.74 -2.88 19.53
N LEU A 119 -3.68 -2.35 20.32
CA LEU A 119 -3.80 -0.92 20.58
C LEU A 119 -3.49 -0.65 22.05
N SER A 120 -2.73 0.42 22.29
CA SER A 120 -2.53 1.01 23.60
C SER A 120 -3.46 2.19 23.76
N PHE A 121 -4.30 2.16 24.77
CA PHE A 121 -5.12 3.28 25.19
C PHE A 121 -4.70 3.73 26.59
N LYS A 122 -4.58 5.05 26.79
CA LYS A 122 -4.29 5.65 28.09
C LYS A 122 -5.31 6.73 28.40
N CYS A 123 -5.74 6.80 29.65
CA CYS A 123 -6.46 7.95 30.19
C CYS A 123 -5.96 8.26 31.61
N ASP A 124 -5.90 9.55 31.98
CA ASP A 124 -5.40 10.01 33.29
C ASP A 124 -6.52 10.10 34.34
N TYR A 125 -7.77 9.87 33.96
CA TYR A 125 -8.96 9.93 34.83
C TYR A 125 -10.03 8.93 34.38
N GLU A 126 -10.95 8.61 35.31
CA GLU A 126 -12.13 7.83 35.01
C GLU A 126 -13.06 8.59 34.06
N GLY A 127 -13.57 7.92 33.03
CA GLY A 127 -14.44 8.56 32.09
C GLY A 127 -15.06 7.63 31.07
N SER A 128 -15.86 8.24 30.19
CA SER A 128 -16.44 7.63 29.00
C SER A 128 -15.69 8.09 27.75
N PHE A 129 -15.27 7.14 26.95
CA PHE A 129 -14.46 7.40 25.76
C PHE A 129 -15.07 6.73 24.55
N THR A 130 -14.83 7.32 23.37
CA THR A 130 -15.37 6.79 22.11
C THR A 130 -14.27 6.61 21.08
N PHE A 131 -14.12 5.37 20.58
CA PHE A 131 -13.38 5.11 19.35
C PHE A 131 -14.24 5.40 18.13
N ALA A 132 -13.66 6.08 17.15
CA ALA A 132 -14.28 6.41 15.89
C ALA A 132 -13.33 6.20 14.71
N PHE A 133 -13.87 5.77 13.59
CA PHE A 133 -13.19 5.82 12.31
C PHE A 133 -13.14 7.29 11.84
N ASP A 134 -11.95 7.75 11.47
CA ASP A 134 -11.80 9.09 10.91
C ASP A 134 -11.86 9.02 9.37
N HIS A 135 -10.85 8.44 8.76
CA HIS A 135 -10.82 8.20 7.32
C HIS A 135 -9.87 7.04 6.97
N ALA A 136 -9.84 6.68 5.69
CA ALA A 136 -8.92 5.69 5.15
C ALA A 136 -8.50 6.08 3.74
N ASP A 137 -7.43 5.46 3.25
CA ASP A 137 -7.05 5.50 1.84
C ASP A 137 -6.71 4.11 1.29
N GLY A 138 -6.43 4.07 -0.01
CA GLY A 138 -6.08 2.85 -0.71
C GLY A 138 -7.15 1.78 -0.62
N PHE A 139 -6.76 0.57 -0.29
CA PHE A 139 -7.65 -0.59 -0.17
C PHE A 139 -8.80 -0.35 0.81
N PHE A 140 -8.53 0.20 2.00
CA PHE A 140 -9.55 0.39 3.05
C PHE A 140 -10.61 1.42 2.68
N LEU A 141 -10.30 2.38 1.80
CA LEU A 141 -11.27 3.33 1.26
C LEU A 141 -12.15 2.66 0.19
N ASN A 142 -11.52 1.92 -0.71
CA ASN A 142 -12.14 1.44 -1.95
C ASN A 142 -12.83 0.08 -1.80
N SER A 143 -12.68 -0.59 -0.65
CA SER A 143 -13.26 -1.90 -0.36
C SER A 143 -14.34 -1.81 0.72
N ASN A 144 -15.24 -2.79 0.72
CA ASN A 144 -16.20 -2.98 1.82
C ASN A 144 -15.57 -3.71 3.01
N GLN A 145 -14.24 -3.80 3.08
CA GLN A 145 -13.54 -4.43 4.19
C GLN A 145 -13.97 -3.80 5.51
N PRO A 146 -14.57 -4.55 6.43
CA PRO A 146 -14.89 -4.07 7.75
C PRO A 146 -13.62 -3.86 8.57
N ILE A 147 -13.68 -2.92 9.48
CA ILE A 147 -12.62 -2.59 10.44
C ILE A 147 -13.25 -2.61 11.82
N TYR A 148 -12.82 -3.54 12.67
CA TYR A 148 -13.40 -3.69 13.99
C TYR A 148 -12.44 -3.20 15.06
N ILE A 149 -12.99 -2.53 16.08
CA ILE A 149 -12.39 -2.49 17.41
C ILE A 149 -12.93 -3.68 18.19
N LEU A 150 -12.04 -4.52 18.66
CA LEU A 150 -12.32 -5.58 19.63
C LEU A 150 -11.95 -5.07 21.01
N ASP A 151 -12.93 -4.97 21.90
CA ASP A 151 -12.71 -4.84 23.34
C ASP A 151 -12.65 -6.25 23.96
N THR A 152 -11.48 -6.67 24.40
CA THR A 152 -11.25 -8.02 24.92
C THR A 152 -11.86 -8.24 26.31
N GLU A 153 -12.12 -7.17 27.07
CA GLU A 153 -12.79 -7.27 28.38
C GLU A 153 -14.26 -7.65 28.22
N THR A 154 -14.93 -7.10 27.21
CA THR A 154 -16.36 -7.35 26.94
C THR A 154 -16.59 -8.34 25.83
N ASN A 155 -15.54 -8.72 25.10
CA ASN A 155 -15.59 -9.54 23.87
C ASN A 155 -16.52 -8.96 22.80
N VAL A 156 -16.58 -7.62 22.71
CA VAL A 156 -17.42 -6.90 21.75
C VAL A 156 -16.58 -6.49 20.53
N TYR A 157 -17.09 -6.82 19.34
CA TYR A 157 -16.56 -6.40 18.07
C TYR A 157 -17.44 -5.29 17.48
N THR A 158 -16.91 -4.08 17.32
CA THR A 158 -17.63 -2.96 16.71
C THR A 158 -16.98 -2.59 15.38
N ASN A 159 -17.74 -2.68 14.28
CA ASN A 159 -17.29 -2.19 12.99
C ASN A 159 -17.28 -0.65 12.99
N ILE A 160 -16.10 -0.06 13.17
CA ILE A 160 -15.93 1.40 13.29
C ILE A 160 -16.18 2.16 11.99
N LYS A 161 -16.24 1.50 10.83
CA LYS A 161 -16.68 2.14 9.58
C LYS A 161 -18.18 2.46 9.56
N THR A 162 -18.96 1.83 10.41
CA THR A 162 -20.42 1.98 10.45
C THR A 162 -20.96 2.49 11.78
N SER A 163 -20.23 2.31 12.88
CA SER A 163 -20.67 2.66 14.23
C SER A 163 -19.47 2.99 15.10
N ASN A 164 -19.59 4.00 15.95
CA ASN A 164 -18.59 4.29 16.96
C ASN A 164 -18.67 3.28 18.12
N TYR A 165 -17.54 3.06 18.81
CA TYR A 165 -17.47 2.23 19.99
C TYR A 165 -17.24 3.08 21.24
N THR A 166 -18.23 3.12 22.14
CA THR A 166 -18.16 3.86 23.42
C THR A 166 -17.95 2.90 24.57
N PHE A 167 -17.03 3.23 25.47
CA PHE A 167 -16.67 2.45 26.64
C PHE A 167 -16.34 3.33 27.84
N ASN A 168 -16.41 2.75 29.03
CA ASN A 168 -15.96 3.40 30.26
C ASN A 168 -14.68 2.74 30.77
N CYS A 169 -13.81 3.51 31.41
CA CYS A 169 -12.62 2.98 32.07
C CYS A 169 -12.20 3.88 33.22
N GLN A 170 -11.39 3.33 34.12
CA GLN A 170 -10.65 4.03 35.16
C GLN A 170 -9.38 4.65 34.58
N ALA A 171 -8.74 5.58 35.29
CA ALA A 171 -7.41 6.06 34.95
C ALA A 171 -6.43 4.87 34.81
N GLY A 172 -5.66 4.86 33.74
CA GLY A 172 -4.72 3.76 33.50
C GLY A 172 -4.19 3.70 32.07
N ILE A 173 -3.34 2.68 31.83
CA ILE A 173 -2.82 2.32 30.53
C ILE A 173 -3.31 0.91 30.19
N TYR A 174 -3.97 0.77 29.07
CA TYR A 174 -4.62 -0.45 28.59
C TYR A 174 -3.93 -0.95 27.33
N ASN A 175 -2.94 -1.85 27.47
CA ASN A 175 -2.17 -2.38 26.35
C ASN A 175 -2.77 -3.68 25.76
N ASP A 176 -3.61 -4.38 26.54
CA ASP A 176 -4.15 -5.68 26.15
C ASP A 176 -5.64 -5.67 25.86
N ARG A 177 -6.34 -4.57 26.24
CA ARG A 177 -7.79 -4.49 26.17
C ARG A 177 -8.30 -4.30 24.73
N PHE A 178 -7.68 -3.44 23.94
CA PHE A 178 -8.20 -3.07 22.63
C PHE A 178 -7.35 -3.61 21.49
N LYS A 179 -8.02 -4.11 20.46
CA LYS A 179 -7.37 -4.59 19.24
C LYS A 179 -8.10 -4.07 18.01
N LEU A 180 -7.34 -3.70 16.98
CA LEU A 180 -7.87 -3.48 15.65
C LEU A 180 -7.82 -4.80 14.89
N VAL A 181 -8.97 -5.24 14.38
CA VAL A 181 -9.11 -6.52 13.65
C VAL A 181 -9.99 -6.33 12.42
N PHE A 182 -9.85 -7.21 11.43
CA PHE A 182 -10.55 -7.10 10.15
C PHE A 182 -11.60 -8.20 9.94
N TYR A 183 -11.76 -9.07 10.92
CA TYR A 183 -12.70 -10.18 10.93
C TYR A 183 -13.38 -10.30 12.30
N ASN A 184 -14.68 -10.59 12.28
CA ASN A 184 -15.45 -10.88 13.50
C ASN A 184 -15.94 -12.34 13.45
N PRO A 185 -15.39 -13.24 14.29
CA PRO A 185 -15.79 -14.65 14.28
C PRO A 185 -17.24 -14.88 14.67
N SER A 186 -17.85 -13.95 15.42
CA SER A 186 -19.26 -14.08 15.84
C SER A 186 -20.26 -13.87 14.70
N GLN A 187 -19.83 -13.25 13.60
CA GLN A 187 -20.70 -13.05 12.44
C GLN A 187 -20.82 -14.29 11.53
N THR A 188 -19.95 -15.30 11.70
CA THR A 188 -20.03 -16.58 10.97
C THR A 188 -21.01 -17.57 11.57
N SER A 189 -21.52 -17.32 12.79
CA SER A 189 -22.40 -18.24 13.51
C SER A 189 -23.90 -17.95 13.31
N SER A 190 -24.26 -16.92 12.56
CA SER A 190 -25.66 -16.64 12.22
C SER A 190 -26.08 -17.47 11.01
N LEU A 191 -26.64 -18.64 11.24
CA LEU A 191 -27.47 -19.42 10.28
C LEU A 191 -28.79 -18.69 9.96
N GLY A 192 -28.79 -17.39 9.88
CA GLY A 192 -29.90 -16.52 9.51
C GLY A 192 -29.49 -15.67 8.33
N ASN A 193 -29.77 -16.15 7.14
CA ASN A 193 -30.02 -15.46 5.87
C ASN A 193 -29.67 -13.94 5.79
N THR A 194 -28.44 -13.56 6.09
CA THR A 194 -27.81 -12.37 5.53
C THR A 194 -26.69 -12.89 4.65
N ASP A 195 -26.97 -12.93 3.36
CA ASP A 195 -26.01 -13.23 2.31
C ASP A 195 -24.78 -12.33 2.49
N HIS A 196 -23.76 -12.79 3.23
CA HIS A 196 -22.40 -12.35 3.02
C HIS A 196 -21.95 -12.92 1.68
N GLN A 197 -22.56 -12.42 0.61
CA GLN A 197 -22.19 -12.80 -0.75
C GLN A 197 -20.76 -12.33 -0.97
N PHE A 198 -19.87 -13.28 -1.18
CA PHE A 198 -18.59 -13.00 -1.81
C PHE A 198 -18.86 -12.32 -3.14
N THR A 199 -18.52 -11.05 -3.24
CA THR A 199 -18.82 -10.19 -4.39
C THR A 199 -17.52 -9.71 -5.03
N SER A 200 -17.63 -9.06 -6.18
CA SER A 200 -16.48 -8.41 -6.83
C SER A 200 -15.80 -7.36 -5.94
N ASN A 201 -16.47 -6.84 -4.92
CA ASN A 201 -15.89 -5.91 -3.95
C ASN A 201 -14.97 -6.61 -2.93
N ASN A 202 -15.10 -7.92 -2.77
CA ASN A 202 -14.23 -8.70 -1.89
C ASN A 202 -12.94 -9.16 -2.58
N ILE A 203 -12.78 -8.89 -3.88
CA ILE A 203 -11.55 -9.13 -4.63
C ILE A 203 -10.93 -7.79 -5.00
N SER A 204 -9.69 -7.60 -4.63
CA SER A 204 -8.85 -6.51 -5.12
C SER A 204 -7.91 -7.03 -6.19
N VAL A 205 -7.78 -6.29 -7.29
CA VAL A 205 -6.83 -6.59 -8.38
C VAL A 205 -6.07 -5.33 -8.67
N TYR A 206 -4.76 -5.39 -8.61
CA TYR A 206 -3.87 -4.28 -8.91
C TYR A 206 -2.60 -4.79 -9.57
N GLN A 207 -1.83 -3.88 -10.12
CA GLN A 207 -0.60 -4.18 -10.83
C GLN A 207 0.58 -3.55 -10.08
N GLU A 208 1.57 -4.36 -9.78
CA GLU A 208 2.79 -3.94 -9.10
C GLU A 208 4.00 -4.43 -9.88
N GLN A 209 4.88 -3.52 -10.29
CA GLN A 209 6.12 -3.81 -11.03
C GLN A 209 5.95 -4.68 -12.29
N GLY A 210 4.76 -4.64 -12.90
CA GLY A 210 4.43 -5.47 -14.08
C GLY A 210 3.76 -6.80 -13.74
N ASP A 211 3.71 -7.18 -12.47
CA ASP A 211 2.98 -8.35 -11.98
C ASP A 211 1.54 -7.98 -11.64
N MET A 212 0.61 -8.92 -11.84
CA MET A 212 -0.78 -8.77 -11.41
C MET A 212 -0.96 -9.41 -10.04
N LEU A 213 -1.51 -8.65 -9.13
CA LEU A 213 -1.85 -9.11 -7.79
C LEU A 213 -3.36 -9.27 -7.67
N VAL A 214 -3.79 -10.46 -7.28
CA VAL A 214 -5.19 -10.76 -6.94
C VAL A 214 -5.27 -11.04 -5.46
N GLN A 215 -6.07 -10.28 -4.75
CA GLN A 215 -6.21 -10.40 -3.30
C GLN A 215 -7.68 -10.52 -2.91
N SER A 216 -7.99 -11.49 -2.08
CA SER A 216 -9.28 -11.67 -1.42
C SER A 216 -9.23 -11.08 -0.02
N ASN A 217 -10.23 -10.28 0.31
CA ASN A 217 -10.44 -9.73 1.66
C ASN A 217 -11.60 -10.42 2.39
N TYR A 218 -11.99 -11.62 1.94
CA TYR A 218 -13.08 -12.37 2.53
C TYR A 218 -12.64 -13.76 3.02
N ALA A 219 -12.05 -14.57 2.13
CA ALA A 219 -11.63 -15.94 2.42
C ALA A 219 -10.46 -16.34 1.50
N PRO A 220 -9.69 -17.38 1.86
CA PRO A 220 -8.66 -17.91 0.97
C PRO A 220 -9.23 -18.27 -0.40
N LEU A 221 -8.47 -17.98 -1.43
CA LEU A 221 -8.81 -18.32 -2.82
C LEU A 221 -8.41 -19.77 -3.08
N LYS A 222 -9.32 -20.55 -3.65
CA LYS A 222 -9.05 -21.88 -4.16
C LYS A 222 -8.55 -21.82 -5.60
N MET A 223 -9.17 -20.97 -6.41
CA MET A 223 -8.88 -20.86 -7.84
C MET A 223 -8.93 -19.40 -8.28
N VAL A 224 -7.99 -19.04 -9.17
CA VAL A 224 -8.02 -17.79 -9.92
C VAL A 224 -7.77 -18.09 -11.39
N ALA A 225 -8.61 -17.54 -12.26
CA ALA A 225 -8.43 -17.56 -13.71
C ALA A 225 -8.55 -16.15 -14.27
N VAL A 226 -7.72 -15.83 -15.28
CA VAL A 226 -7.71 -14.54 -15.97
C VAL A 226 -8.05 -14.75 -17.43
N TYR A 227 -8.98 -13.94 -17.92
CA TYR A 227 -9.45 -13.97 -19.30
C TYR A 227 -9.25 -12.60 -19.96
N ASN A 228 -8.92 -12.60 -21.25
CA ASN A 228 -8.98 -11.40 -22.07
C ASN A 228 -10.44 -11.09 -22.48
N LEU A 229 -10.66 -9.96 -23.16
CA LEU A 229 -12.01 -9.56 -23.62
C LEU A 229 -12.62 -10.51 -24.66
N ASN A 230 -11.80 -11.30 -25.34
CA ASN A 230 -12.27 -12.28 -26.31
C ASN A 230 -12.74 -13.60 -25.63
N GLY A 231 -12.71 -13.64 -24.28
CA GLY A 231 -13.04 -14.83 -23.50
C GLY A 231 -11.95 -15.90 -23.48
N GLN A 232 -10.78 -15.61 -24.04
CA GLN A 232 -9.65 -16.54 -24.00
C GLN A 232 -9.01 -16.49 -22.60
N MET A 233 -8.85 -17.67 -22.01
CA MET A 233 -8.13 -17.82 -20.74
C MET A 233 -6.63 -17.66 -20.98
N ILE A 234 -6.01 -16.69 -20.26
CA ILE A 234 -4.58 -16.36 -20.35
C ILE A 234 -3.80 -16.80 -19.12
N TYR A 235 -4.49 -17.11 -18.03
CA TYR A 235 -3.89 -17.65 -16.82
C TYR A 235 -4.90 -18.45 -16.01
N GLN A 236 -4.44 -19.49 -15.31
CA GLN A 236 -5.24 -20.23 -14.34
C GLN A 236 -4.33 -20.85 -13.26
N ASN A 237 -4.77 -20.74 -11.99
CA ASN A 237 -4.25 -21.49 -10.87
C ASN A 237 -5.43 -22.08 -10.07
N ASN A 238 -5.48 -23.41 -9.96
CA ASN A 238 -6.57 -24.15 -9.30
C ASN A 238 -6.26 -24.48 -7.83
N ASN A 239 -5.09 -24.12 -7.33
CA ASN A 239 -4.63 -24.47 -5.99
C ASN A 239 -3.90 -23.29 -5.35
N VAL A 240 -4.59 -22.15 -5.23
CA VAL A 240 -4.01 -20.92 -4.65
C VAL A 240 -3.78 -21.10 -3.16
N ASN A 241 -4.81 -21.52 -2.40
CA ASN A 241 -4.81 -21.78 -0.95
C ASN A 241 -4.29 -20.61 -0.10
N ASP A 242 -4.44 -19.39 -0.61
CA ASP A 242 -4.01 -18.14 0.03
C ASP A 242 -5.03 -17.04 -0.25
N VAL A 243 -5.04 -16.02 0.56
CA VAL A 243 -5.84 -14.82 0.32
C VAL A 243 -5.21 -13.92 -0.76
N ARG A 244 -3.96 -14.19 -1.15
CA ARG A 244 -3.19 -13.40 -2.11
C ARG A 244 -2.54 -14.29 -3.17
N LEU A 245 -2.59 -13.85 -4.43
CA LEU A 245 -1.93 -14.49 -5.56
C LEU A 245 -1.18 -13.45 -6.38
N ASN A 246 0.13 -13.62 -6.50
CA ASN A 246 0.95 -12.87 -7.44
C ASN A 246 1.05 -13.63 -8.76
N ILE A 247 0.73 -12.97 -9.87
CA ILE A 247 0.78 -13.52 -11.23
C ILE A 247 1.81 -12.74 -12.03
N SER A 248 2.98 -13.34 -12.20
CA SER A 248 4.10 -12.75 -12.93
C SER A 248 4.08 -13.12 -14.41
N GLY A 249 4.65 -12.26 -15.23
CA GLY A 249 4.89 -12.55 -16.65
C GLY A 249 3.66 -12.50 -17.56
N LEU A 250 2.51 -12.01 -17.08
CA LEU A 250 1.36 -11.73 -17.95
C LEU A 250 1.64 -10.48 -18.79
N ASN A 251 1.67 -10.66 -20.11
CA ASN A 251 1.73 -9.52 -21.03
C ASN A 251 0.34 -8.90 -21.17
N THR A 252 0.02 -7.95 -20.30
CA THR A 252 -1.34 -7.39 -20.14
C THR A 252 -1.43 -5.90 -20.47
N ASN A 253 -0.46 -5.37 -21.23
CA ASN A 253 -0.36 -3.94 -21.52
C ASN A 253 -1.67 -3.36 -22.08
N TYR A 254 -2.27 -2.41 -21.34
CA TYR A 254 -3.48 -1.65 -21.70
C TYR A 254 -4.71 -2.51 -22.08
N GLN A 255 -4.84 -3.71 -21.54
CA GLN A 255 -5.96 -4.60 -21.82
C GLN A 255 -6.97 -4.61 -20.66
N ALA A 256 -8.23 -4.67 -21.01
CA ALA A 256 -9.25 -5.01 -20.04
C ALA A 256 -9.29 -6.54 -19.87
N LEU A 257 -9.29 -6.99 -18.62
CA LEU A 257 -9.24 -8.38 -18.22
C LEU A 257 -10.44 -8.72 -17.36
N LEU A 258 -10.87 -9.98 -17.42
CA LEU A 258 -11.86 -10.54 -16.49
C LEU A 258 -11.14 -11.54 -15.58
N ILE A 259 -11.17 -11.27 -14.29
CA ILE A 259 -10.58 -12.13 -13.25
C ILE A 259 -11.73 -12.92 -12.61
N LYS A 260 -11.72 -14.23 -12.78
CA LYS A 260 -12.60 -15.15 -12.05
C LYS A 260 -11.86 -15.74 -10.88
N ALA A 261 -12.35 -15.50 -9.69
CA ALA A 261 -11.83 -16.06 -8.44
C ALA A 261 -12.89 -16.97 -7.80
N VAL A 262 -12.44 -18.03 -7.16
CA VAL A 262 -13.30 -18.94 -6.38
C VAL A 262 -12.67 -19.10 -5.01
N THR A 263 -13.43 -18.92 -3.96
CA THR A 263 -12.98 -19.11 -2.58
C THR A 263 -12.81 -20.58 -2.22
N ALA A 264 -12.18 -20.86 -1.08
CA ALA A 264 -12.09 -22.21 -0.51
C ALA A 264 -13.48 -22.85 -0.31
N ASP A 265 -14.50 -22.04 -0.01
CA ASP A 265 -15.90 -22.46 0.16
C ASP A 265 -16.64 -22.68 -1.18
N GLY A 266 -15.94 -22.51 -2.31
CA GLY A 266 -16.48 -22.75 -3.64
C GLY A 266 -17.31 -21.61 -4.24
N ILE A 267 -17.34 -20.44 -3.63
CA ILE A 267 -18.13 -19.28 -4.11
C ILE A 267 -17.36 -18.57 -5.23
N PRO A 268 -17.92 -18.48 -6.45
CA PRO A 268 -17.27 -17.81 -7.57
C PRO A 268 -17.55 -16.30 -7.58
N VAL A 269 -16.56 -15.52 -7.97
CA VAL A 269 -16.68 -14.09 -8.24
C VAL A 269 -15.94 -13.74 -9.53
N THR A 270 -16.45 -12.75 -10.25
CA THR A 270 -15.79 -12.21 -11.44
C THR A 270 -15.60 -10.70 -11.27
N LYS A 271 -14.36 -10.22 -11.49
CA LYS A 271 -13.99 -8.81 -11.45
C LYS A 271 -13.38 -8.37 -12.77
N LYS A 272 -13.80 -7.21 -13.25
CA LYS A 272 -13.16 -6.54 -14.40
C LYS A 272 -11.97 -5.72 -13.89
N PHE A 273 -10.86 -5.81 -14.59
CA PHE A 273 -9.63 -5.06 -14.31
C PHE A 273 -9.09 -4.44 -15.60
N LEU A 274 -8.61 -3.21 -15.51
CA LEU A 274 -7.90 -2.54 -16.60
C LEU A 274 -6.41 -2.54 -16.27
N ALA A 275 -5.64 -3.34 -17.00
CA ALA A 275 -4.19 -3.40 -16.82
C ALA A 275 -3.55 -2.11 -17.35
N SER A 276 -2.64 -1.53 -16.57
CA SER A 276 -1.76 -0.42 -16.95
C SER A 276 -0.42 -0.94 -17.49
N ARG A 277 0.45 -0.05 -17.90
CA ARG A 277 1.81 -0.39 -18.36
C ARG A 277 2.75 -0.59 -17.19
#